data_cceeb3b8fc20d9b039016f5bb5388913
#
_entry.id   cceeb3b8fc20d9b039016f5bb5388913
#
_cell.length_a   1.000
_cell.length_b   1.000
_cell.length_c   1.000
_cell.angle_alpha   90.00
_cell.angle_beta   90.00
_cell.angle_gamma   90.00
#
_symmetry.space_group_name_H-M   'P 1'
#
loop_
_entity.id
_entity.type
_entity.pdbx_description
1 polymer ?
#
loop_
_entity_poly.entity_id
_entity_poly.type
_entity_poly.pdbx_seq_one_letter_code
_entity_poly.pdbx_strand_id
1 'polypeptide(L)'
;MPAKAAALDIRDRALGIDDPSLRPAVIGLETAANVTEFWSALREFIGVALPAHHSATLFLDAQEKIPGALTLHSQPSRRPAEWWRARAKLTPTHAYLNDHPGIKLYDLRAMLPAEPRARRSSDFYRHVLRPEGFDKLVGLTTWEKGERKSILVLRRAFAHADFTRAEMNLLLDLHPIFDRNLRRIEKQEEERVCRSTLQQFINLLPQGVLLVNAKREVVFANPEAFETCAVWNLGSAVAHRMNSRAVFAIPAVFLETYEELLAEHYALALTPGASRGGLRRKLAHPAEPGLRADLSLVTLDDPLLTRPYLFAQLINHAALGAPTGAAQERHLAVLAQLTPREREVALLVREGLGNEEIATRLHKGVGTIKNQLQSVFAKLGVNSRAKLIARLG
;
A
#
# COMPACT_ATOMS: atom_id res chain seq x y z
N MET A 1 23.56 33.61 44.52
CA MET A 1 22.76 34.20 43.46
C MET A 1 23.70 34.60 42.34
N PRO A 2 23.71 33.94 41.20
CA PRO A 2 22.72 33.97 40.14
C PRO A 2 22.59 32.62 39.41
N ALA A 3 21.41 32.09 39.31
CA ALA A 3 21.12 30.94 38.44
C ALA A 3 19.62 30.89 38.10
N LYS A 4 19.09 31.95 37.49
CA LYS A 4 17.69 32.03 37.06
C LYS A 4 17.47 32.77 35.73
N ALA A 5 18.49 32.91 34.90
CA ALA A 5 18.41 33.69 33.65
C ALA A 5 18.58 32.87 32.36
N ALA A 6 18.65 31.54 32.42
CA ALA A 6 18.91 30.72 31.24
C ALA A 6 17.71 29.87 30.74
N ALA A 7 16.51 30.03 31.33
CA ALA A 7 15.35 29.22 30.97
C ALA A 7 14.26 29.95 30.16
N LEU A 8 14.53 31.15 29.67
CA LEU A 8 13.48 32.04 29.11
C LEU A 8 13.61 32.34 27.61
N ASP A 9 14.46 31.63 26.84
CA ASP A 9 14.73 32.09 25.47
C ASP A 9 14.53 31.04 24.35
N ILE A 10 13.94 29.90 24.64
CA ILE A 10 13.68 28.88 23.59
C ILE A 10 12.28 29.05 22.99
N ARG A 11 11.37 29.80 23.62
CA ARG A 11 9.95 29.87 23.21
C ARG A 11 9.60 30.93 22.16
N ASP A 12 10.49 31.86 21.85
CA ASP A 12 10.23 32.97 20.91
C ASP A 12 11.14 32.96 19.67
N ARG A 13 12.00 31.97 19.52
CA ARG A 13 12.81 31.84 18.31
C ARG A 13 11.96 31.27 17.18
N ALA A 14 11.76 32.08 16.14
CA ALA A 14 11.18 31.59 14.89
C ALA A 14 12.09 30.51 14.32
N LEU A 15 11.63 29.22 14.35
CA LEU A 15 12.36 28.10 13.76
C LEU A 15 12.21 28.19 12.23
N GLY A 16 13.32 28.02 11.50
CA GLY A 16 13.30 27.74 10.07
C GLY A 16 13.30 26.24 9.82
N ILE A 17 12.95 25.80 8.62
CA ILE A 17 12.92 24.38 8.24
C ILE A 17 14.30 23.71 8.38
N ASP A 18 15.38 24.49 8.25
CA ASP A 18 16.77 24.05 8.37
C ASP A 18 17.29 24.05 9.83
N ASP A 19 16.45 24.36 10.81
CA ASP A 19 16.86 24.35 12.21
C ASP A 19 17.33 22.95 12.62
N PRO A 20 18.51 22.82 13.26
CA PRO A 20 19.07 21.54 13.66
C PRO A 20 18.14 20.68 14.52
N SER A 21 17.24 21.29 15.30
CA SER A 21 16.26 20.57 16.12
C SER A 21 15.17 19.88 15.31
N LEU A 22 14.88 20.37 14.10
CA LEU A 22 13.88 19.79 13.19
C LEU A 22 14.48 18.73 12.25
N ARG A 23 15.81 18.72 12.09
CA ARG A 23 16.50 17.87 11.13
C ARG A 23 16.17 16.36 11.25
N PRO A 24 16.13 15.75 12.45
CA PRO A 24 15.77 14.33 12.58
C PRO A 24 14.37 14.04 12.02
N ALA A 25 13.40 14.87 12.33
CA ALA A 25 12.03 14.72 11.87
C ALA A 25 11.90 14.96 10.36
N VAL A 26 12.62 15.94 9.80
CA VAL A 26 12.67 16.18 8.35
C VAL A 26 13.26 14.98 7.61
N ILE A 27 14.39 14.43 8.09
CA ILE A 27 14.97 13.20 7.54
C ILE A 27 13.96 12.04 7.63
N GLY A 28 13.29 11.91 8.77
CA GLY A 28 12.24 10.90 8.96
C GLY A 28 11.11 11.03 7.93
N LEU A 29 10.66 12.24 7.61
CA LEU A 29 9.66 12.49 6.57
C LEU A 29 10.17 12.08 5.18
N GLU A 30 11.43 12.39 4.87
CA GLU A 30 12.04 12.11 3.57
C GLU A 30 12.32 10.61 3.35
N THR A 31 12.62 9.88 4.41
CA THR A 31 13.00 8.46 4.36
C THR A 31 11.86 7.49 4.68
N ALA A 32 10.72 7.99 5.16
CA ALA A 32 9.56 7.16 5.50
C ALA A 32 9.17 6.22 4.34
N ALA A 33 9.07 4.94 4.61
CA ALA A 33 8.70 3.92 3.63
C ALA A 33 7.17 3.75 3.52
N ASN A 34 6.41 4.20 4.51
CA ASN A 34 4.96 4.04 4.58
C ASN A 34 4.32 5.20 5.36
N VAL A 35 2.99 5.27 5.28
CA VAL A 35 2.19 6.32 5.94
C VAL A 35 2.36 6.33 7.46
N THR A 36 2.57 5.20 8.10
CA THR A 36 2.74 5.11 9.56
C THR A 36 4.05 5.75 10.00
N GLU A 37 5.14 5.46 9.32
CA GLU A 37 6.45 6.08 9.57
C GLU A 37 6.42 7.58 9.27
N PHE A 38 5.81 7.96 8.15
CA PHE A 38 5.61 9.36 7.77
C PHE A 38 4.84 10.13 8.84
N TRP A 39 3.74 9.55 9.35
CA TRP A 39 2.96 10.15 10.42
C TRP A 39 3.75 10.27 11.72
N SER A 40 4.58 9.28 12.04
CA SER A 40 5.45 9.36 13.23
C SER A 40 6.44 10.51 13.15
N ALA A 41 7.13 10.65 12.01
CA ALA A 41 8.06 11.73 11.75
C ALA A 41 7.35 13.11 11.74
N LEU A 42 6.16 13.18 11.16
CA LEU A 42 5.35 14.40 11.13
C LEU A 42 4.93 14.84 12.55
N ARG A 43 4.56 13.88 13.41
CA ARG A 43 4.24 14.17 14.81
C ARG A 43 5.46 14.68 15.58
N GLU A 44 6.63 14.11 15.34
CA GLU A 44 7.88 14.57 15.92
C GLU A 44 8.19 16.01 15.47
N PHE A 45 8.10 16.29 14.17
CA PHE A 45 8.23 17.64 13.62
C PHE A 45 7.29 18.63 14.31
N ILE A 46 5.99 18.30 14.35
CA ILE A 46 4.97 19.16 14.96
C ILE A 46 5.26 19.38 16.46
N GLY A 47 5.71 18.34 17.16
CA GLY A 47 6.04 18.42 18.59
C GLY A 47 7.17 19.41 18.90
N VAL A 48 8.17 19.47 18.03
CA VAL A 48 9.31 20.40 18.15
C VAL A 48 8.94 21.79 17.63
N ALA A 49 8.35 21.86 16.44
CA ALA A 49 8.05 23.10 15.74
C ALA A 49 6.92 23.91 16.37
N LEU A 50 5.92 23.21 16.89
CA LEU A 50 4.65 23.79 17.39
C LEU A 50 4.29 23.21 18.76
N PRO A 51 5.12 23.41 19.79
CA PRO A 51 4.95 22.76 21.10
C PRO A 51 3.63 23.09 21.80
N ALA A 52 3.00 24.22 21.43
CA ALA A 52 1.68 24.62 21.96
C ALA A 52 0.50 24.03 21.17
N HIS A 53 0.70 23.09 20.21
CA HIS A 53 -0.41 22.44 19.54
C HIS A 53 -1.21 21.54 20.50
N HIS A 54 -2.53 21.54 20.37
CA HIS A 54 -3.41 20.69 21.16
C HIS A 54 -3.57 19.31 20.51
N SER A 55 -3.79 19.30 19.20
CA SER A 55 -3.92 18.07 18.43
C SER A 55 -3.57 18.28 16.95
N ALA A 56 -3.10 17.23 16.31
CA ALA A 56 -2.88 17.14 14.88
C ALA A 56 -3.73 16.01 14.30
N THR A 57 -4.28 16.22 13.12
CA THR A 57 -5.04 15.21 12.37
C THR A 57 -4.64 15.27 10.91
N LEU A 58 -4.23 14.13 10.35
CA LEU A 58 -3.95 13.98 8.93
C LEU A 58 -5.10 13.21 8.28
N PHE A 59 -5.77 13.82 7.33
CA PHE A 59 -6.75 13.22 6.45
C PHE A 59 -6.06 12.89 5.13
N LEU A 60 -6.09 11.63 4.75
CA LEU A 60 -5.68 11.13 3.45
C LEU A 60 -6.97 10.83 2.68
N ASP A 61 -7.02 11.07 1.37
CA ASP A 61 -8.24 11.08 0.58
C ASP A 61 -9.27 12.11 1.08
N ALA A 62 -8.88 13.38 0.97
CA ALA A 62 -9.68 14.50 1.47
C ALA A 62 -10.95 14.80 0.66
N GLN A 63 -11.29 13.99 -0.36
CA GLN A 63 -12.53 14.11 -1.13
C GLN A 63 -13.74 13.41 -0.52
N GLU A 64 -13.58 12.69 0.60
CA GLU A 64 -14.65 12.00 1.33
C GLU A 64 -15.50 11.03 0.48
N LYS A 65 -14.96 10.45 -0.58
CA LYS A 65 -15.66 9.39 -1.32
C LYS A 65 -15.92 8.15 -0.46
N ILE A 66 -15.11 7.96 0.59
CA ILE A 66 -15.26 6.88 1.57
C ILE A 66 -15.15 7.48 2.98
N PRO A 67 -16.25 7.62 3.75
CA PRO A 67 -16.20 8.09 5.12
C PRO A 67 -15.31 7.19 5.99
N GLY A 68 -14.23 7.75 6.55
CA GLY A 68 -13.27 7.03 7.40
C GLY A 68 -12.05 6.48 6.67
N ALA A 69 -11.84 6.81 5.40
CA ALA A 69 -10.58 6.52 4.70
C ALA A 69 -9.43 7.26 5.40
N LEU A 70 -8.53 6.50 5.93
CA LEU A 70 -7.24 6.85 6.55
C LEU A 70 -7.19 8.24 7.22
N THR A 71 -7.70 8.32 8.45
CA THR A 71 -7.53 9.49 9.31
C THR A 71 -6.56 9.14 10.44
N LEU A 72 -5.45 9.88 10.53
CA LEU A 72 -4.44 9.70 11.57
C LEU A 72 -4.54 10.84 12.59
N HIS A 73 -4.60 10.50 13.86
CA HIS A 73 -4.72 11.46 14.96
C HIS A 73 -3.50 11.41 15.88
N SER A 74 -3.01 12.56 16.31
CA SER A 74 -1.94 12.64 17.33
C SER A 74 -2.46 12.26 18.73
N GLN A 75 -3.75 12.48 18.97
CA GLN A 75 -4.47 12.09 20.18
C GLN A 75 -5.78 11.42 19.79
N PRO A 76 -6.20 10.36 20.49
CA PRO A 76 -7.50 9.74 20.24
C PRO A 76 -8.62 10.76 20.46
N SER A 77 -9.61 10.77 19.56
CA SER A 77 -10.79 11.61 19.75
C SER A 77 -11.56 11.16 20.99
N ARG A 78 -11.97 12.12 21.80
CA ARG A 78 -12.86 11.87 22.95
C ARG A 78 -14.31 11.60 22.53
N ARG A 79 -14.62 11.79 21.27
CA ARG A 79 -15.96 11.67 20.70
C ARG A 79 -16.05 10.47 19.77
N PRO A 80 -17.19 9.74 19.77
CA PRO A 80 -17.40 8.64 18.84
C PRO A 80 -17.50 9.13 17.39
N ALA A 81 -17.18 8.25 16.43
CA ALA A 81 -17.21 8.57 15.00
C ALA A 81 -18.57 9.13 14.53
N GLU A 82 -19.67 8.66 15.13
CA GLU A 82 -21.01 9.13 14.83
C GLU A 82 -21.23 10.60 15.21
N TRP A 83 -20.61 11.06 16.30
CA TRP A 83 -20.65 12.46 16.70
C TRP A 83 -20.03 13.36 15.64
N TRP A 84 -18.90 12.92 15.05
CA TRP A 84 -18.22 13.63 13.96
C TRP A 84 -19.02 13.59 12.67
N ARG A 85 -19.56 12.44 12.30
CA ARG A 85 -20.39 12.29 11.09
C ARG A 85 -21.63 13.20 11.14
N ALA A 86 -22.30 13.28 12.28
CA ALA A 86 -23.47 14.15 12.45
C ALA A 86 -23.14 15.65 12.30
N ARG A 87 -21.88 16.05 12.52
CA ARG A 87 -21.42 17.44 12.48
C ARG A 87 -20.54 17.79 11.28
N ALA A 88 -20.25 16.85 10.42
CA ALA A 88 -19.45 17.06 9.23
C ALA A 88 -19.97 18.22 8.36
N LYS A 89 -21.30 18.33 8.22
CA LYS A 89 -21.95 19.41 7.47
C LYS A 89 -21.81 20.81 8.11
N LEU A 90 -21.46 20.87 9.40
CA LEU A 90 -21.24 22.15 10.10
C LEU A 90 -19.84 22.70 9.87
N THR A 91 -18.92 21.85 9.40
CA THR A 91 -17.51 22.23 9.19
C THR A 91 -17.37 23.05 7.91
N PRO A 92 -16.98 24.34 7.99
CA PRO A 92 -16.89 25.20 6.80
C PRO A 92 -15.68 24.87 5.91
N THR A 93 -14.80 23.99 6.36
CA THR A 93 -13.54 23.68 5.68
C THR A 93 -13.73 23.17 4.25
N HIS A 94 -14.70 22.28 4.03
CA HIS A 94 -14.95 21.74 2.69
C HIS A 94 -15.43 22.80 1.71
N ALA A 95 -16.41 23.61 2.12
CA ALA A 95 -16.90 24.72 1.31
C ALA A 95 -15.77 25.71 0.98
N TYR A 96 -15.03 26.13 2.02
CA TYR A 96 -13.90 27.03 1.86
C TYR A 96 -12.84 26.50 0.89
N LEU A 97 -12.45 25.24 1.02
CA LEU A 97 -11.43 24.63 0.18
C LEU A 97 -11.92 24.39 -1.27
N ASN A 98 -13.21 24.14 -1.46
CA ASN A 98 -13.79 24.05 -2.80
C ASN A 98 -13.79 25.41 -3.53
N ASP A 99 -14.01 26.50 -2.76
CA ASP A 99 -13.98 27.87 -3.29
C ASP A 99 -12.53 28.38 -3.51
N HIS A 100 -11.54 27.71 -2.90
CA HIS A 100 -10.13 28.11 -2.96
C HIS A 100 -9.22 26.92 -3.38
N PRO A 101 -9.38 26.39 -4.61
CA PRO A 101 -8.58 25.27 -5.08
C PRO A 101 -7.08 25.65 -5.16
N GLY A 102 -6.22 24.75 -4.72
CA GLY A 102 -4.78 24.96 -4.73
C GLY A 102 -4.22 25.74 -3.53
N ILE A 103 -5.06 26.20 -2.59
CA ILE A 103 -4.57 26.82 -1.36
C ILE A 103 -3.72 25.81 -0.57
N LYS A 104 -2.52 26.19 -0.18
CA LYS A 104 -1.59 25.32 0.56
C LYS A 104 -1.80 25.38 2.06
N LEU A 105 -2.10 26.55 2.58
CA LEU A 105 -2.26 26.82 4.00
C LEU A 105 -3.48 27.72 4.22
N TYR A 106 -4.30 27.38 5.19
CA TYR A 106 -5.44 28.18 5.60
C TYR A 106 -5.58 28.19 7.13
N ASP A 107 -6.24 29.21 7.66
CA ASP A 107 -6.55 29.30 9.07
C ASP A 107 -8.07 29.37 9.31
N LEU A 108 -8.48 29.15 10.56
CA LEU A 108 -9.87 29.18 10.96
C LEU A 108 -10.52 30.56 10.72
N ARG A 109 -9.74 31.65 10.79
CA ARG A 109 -10.25 33.02 10.61
C ARG A 109 -10.71 33.29 9.18
N ALA A 110 -10.08 32.64 8.20
CA ALA A 110 -10.49 32.75 6.81
C ALA A 110 -11.88 32.13 6.52
N MET A 111 -12.30 31.19 7.37
CA MET A 111 -13.55 30.43 7.18
C MET A 111 -14.70 30.92 8.05
N LEU A 112 -14.45 31.72 9.05
CA LEU A 112 -15.45 32.18 10.03
C LEU A 112 -15.63 33.70 9.98
N PRO A 113 -16.78 34.20 10.43
CA PRO A 113 -16.99 35.65 10.53
C PRO A 113 -15.86 36.36 11.28
N ALA A 114 -15.41 37.50 10.78
CA ALA A 114 -14.35 38.29 11.39
C ALA A 114 -14.74 38.81 12.78
N GLU A 115 -16.01 39.17 12.94
CA GLU A 115 -16.53 39.69 14.20
C GLU A 115 -16.60 38.60 15.28
N PRO A 116 -16.01 38.81 16.49
CA PRO A 116 -15.97 37.82 17.56
C PRO A 116 -17.35 37.30 18.02
N ARG A 117 -18.34 38.20 18.05
CA ARG A 117 -19.72 37.83 18.47
C ARG A 117 -20.37 36.91 17.43
N ALA A 118 -20.30 37.26 16.15
CA ALA A 118 -20.82 36.46 15.04
C ALA A 118 -20.10 35.08 14.96
N ARG A 119 -18.79 35.06 15.18
CA ARG A 119 -18.00 33.81 15.22
C ARG A 119 -18.48 32.88 16.34
N ARG A 120 -18.67 33.40 17.56
CA ARG A 120 -19.14 32.62 18.72
C ARG A 120 -20.59 32.16 18.60
N SER A 121 -21.41 32.82 17.81
CA SER A 121 -22.78 32.42 17.53
C SER A 121 -22.95 31.43 16.39
N SER A 122 -21.87 31.17 15.61
CA SER A 122 -21.92 30.20 14.52
C SER A 122 -22.18 28.77 15.04
N ASP A 123 -22.87 27.97 14.24
CA ASP A 123 -23.15 26.56 14.60
C ASP A 123 -21.90 25.74 14.72
N PHE A 124 -20.87 26.00 13.85
CA PHE A 124 -19.60 25.34 13.93
C PHE A 124 -18.89 25.63 15.26
N TYR A 125 -18.86 26.87 15.70
CA TYR A 125 -18.26 27.21 17.00
C TYR A 125 -19.01 26.54 18.17
N ARG A 126 -20.35 26.64 18.21
CA ARG A 126 -21.15 26.11 19.32
C ARG A 126 -21.17 24.60 19.41
N HIS A 127 -21.23 23.92 18.26
CA HIS A 127 -21.44 22.47 18.21
C HIS A 127 -20.18 21.66 17.92
N VAL A 128 -19.08 22.29 17.48
CA VAL A 128 -17.82 21.61 17.19
C VAL A 128 -16.67 22.19 18.01
N LEU A 129 -16.31 23.47 17.82
CA LEU A 129 -15.10 24.02 18.41
C LEU A 129 -15.16 24.04 19.94
N ARG A 130 -16.25 24.57 20.50
CA ARG A 130 -16.42 24.70 21.95
C ARG A 130 -16.43 23.34 22.66
N PRO A 131 -17.20 22.33 22.22
CA PRO A 131 -17.20 21.00 22.82
C PRO A 131 -15.87 20.27 22.74
N GLU A 132 -15.06 20.54 21.71
CA GLU A 132 -13.74 19.94 21.51
C GLU A 132 -12.60 20.69 22.19
N GLY A 133 -12.88 21.87 22.73
CA GLY A 133 -11.93 22.63 23.54
C GLY A 133 -10.89 23.42 22.74
N PHE A 134 -11.13 23.74 21.46
CA PHE A 134 -10.24 24.53 20.63
C PHE A 134 -11.00 25.64 19.87
N ASP A 135 -10.29 26.71 19.55
CA ASP A 135 -10.80 27.84 18.75
C ASP A 135 -9.79 28.38 17.74
N LYS A 136 -8.66 27.72 17.61
CA LYS A 136 -7.60 28.04 16.66
C LYS A 136 -7.27 26.80 15.88
N LEU A 137 -7.21 26.95 14.56
CA LEU A 137 -6.97 25.88 13.63
C LEU A 137 -6.20 26.42 12.44
N VAL A 138 -5.21 25.67 12.00
CA VAL A 138 -4.55 25.83 10.71
C VAL A 138 -4.59 24.51 9.96
N GLY A 139 -4.73 24.57 8.64
CA GLY A 139 -4.72 23.41 7.78
C GLY A 139 -3.70 23.54 6.66
N LEU A 140 -2.88 22.51 6.48
CA LEU A 140 -1.95 22.35 5.37
C LEU A 140 -2.57 21.36 4.39
N THR A 141 -2.68 21.71 3.09
CA THR A 141 -3.38 20.91 2.10
C THR A 141 -2.48 20.56 0.93
N THR A 142 -2.64 19.37 0.38
CA THR A 142 -2.00 18.97 -0.88
C THR A 142 -3.05 18.80 -1.97
N TRP A 143 -2.63 19.11 -3.20
CA TRP A 143 -3.50 19.10 -4.37
C TRP A 143 -2.83 18.42 -5.56
N GLU A 144 -3.59 17.69 -6.35
CA GLU A 144 -3.14 17.12 -7.60
C GLU A 144 -4.21 17.29 -8.68
N LYS A 145 -3.84 17.88 -9.82
CA LYS A 145 -4.75 18.14 -10.94
C LYS A 145 -6.05 18.85 -10.56
N GLY A 146 -5.99 19.73 -9.55
CA GLY A 146 -7.16 20.44 -9.03
C GLY A 146 -7.97 19.67 -7.98
N GLU A 147 -7.63 18.43 -7.71
CA GLU A 147 -8.24 17.63 -6.66
C GLU A 147 -7.43 17.69 -5.37
N ARG A 148 -8.13 17.82 -4.24
CA ARG A 148 -7.53 17.82 -2.92
C ARG A 148 -7.17 16.39 -2.50
N LYS A 149 -5.90 16.14 -2.18
CA LYS A 149 -5.39 14.81 -1.80
C LYS A 149 -5.32 14.61 -0.30
N SER A 150 -4.77 15.58 0.43
CA SER A 150 -4.66 15.45 1.88
C SER A 150 -4.89 16.77 2.60
N ILE A 151 -5.21 16.67 3.89
CA ILE A 151 -5.32 17.81 4.80
C ILE A 151 -4.65 17.44 6.12
N LEU A 152 -3.61 18.18 6.51
CA LEU A 152 -3.10 18.19 7.88
C LEU A 152 -3.77 19.31 8.64
N VAL A 153 -4.49 18.99 9.68
CA VAL A 153 -5.17 19.97 10.55
C VAL A 153 -4.48 20.03 11.91
N LEU A 154 -4.02 21.20 12.29
CA LEU A 154 -3.41 21.50 13.59
C LEU A 154 -4.37 22.39 14.40
N ARG A 155 -4.55 22.06 15.67
CA ARG A 155 -5.48 22.77 16.57
C ARG A 155 -4.77 23.24 17.81
N ARG A 156 -5.21 24.39 18.32
CA ARG A 156 -4.81 24.94 19.63
C ARG A 156 -6.02 25.14 20.53
N ALA A 157 -5.82 24.84 21.82
CA ALA A 157 -6.85 25.04 22.84
C ALA A 157 -7.06 26.54 23.11
N PHE A 158 -8.20 26.88 23.74
CA PHE A 158 -8.59 28.25 24.08
C PHE A 158 -7.51 29.01 24.86
N ALA A 159 -6.80 28.32 25.75
CA ALA A 159 -5.78 28.93 26.61
C ALA A 159 -4.48 29.33 25.90
N HIS A 160 -4.23 28.83 24.68
CA HIS A 160 -3.00 29.10 23.94
C HIS A 160 -3.14 30.33 23.02
N ALA A 161 -2.03 30.99 22.73
CA ALA A 161 -1.97 32.03 21.71
C ALA A 161 -2.32 31.47 20.32
N ASP A 162 -2.70 32.34 19.39
CA ASP A 162 -2.93 31.96 18.00
C ASP A 162 -1.62 31.57 17.31
N PHE A 163 -1.72 30.93 16.16
CA PHE A 163 -0.56 30.62 15.33
C PHE A 163 0.12 31.90 14.86
N THR A 164 1.40 31.99 15.11
CA THR A 164 2.23 33.15 14.72
C THR A 164 2.52 33.12 13.23
N ARG A 165 2.90 34.27 12.66
CA ARG A 165 3.33 34.34 11.27
C ARG A 165 4.56 33.47 10.98
N ALA A 166 5.48 33.36 11.94
CA ALA A 166 6.66 32.51 11.82
C ALA A 166 6.28 31.02 11.73
N GLU A 167 5.36 30.56 12.56
CA GLU A 167 4.85 29.20 12.52
C GLU A 167 4.10 28.90 11.21
N MET A 168 3.34 29.88 10.71
CA MET A 168 2.65 29.74 9.41
C MET A 168 3.66 29.65 8.26
N ASN A 169 4.73 30.45 8.29
CA ASN A 169 5.81 30.36 7.30
C ASN A 169 6.53 29.01 7.37
N LEU A 170 6.83 28.51 8.58
CA LEU A 170 7.45 27.21 8.76
C LEU A 170 6.57 26.07 8.20
N LEU A 171 5.25 26.14 8.35
CA LEU A 171 4.33 25.19 7.74
C LEU A 171 4.32 25.29 6.21
N LEU A 172 4.46 26.50 5.65
CA LEU A 172 4.62 26.70 4.21
C LEU A 172 5.96 26.14 3.70
N ASP A 173 7.03 26.28 4.47
CA ASP A 173 8.34 25.69 4.14
C ASP A 173 8.32 24.15 4.24
N LEU A 174 7.54 23.60 5.17
CA LEU A 174 7.31 22.17 5.29
C LEU A 174 6.50 21.60 4.09
N HIS A 175 5.61 22.40 3.49
CA HIS A 175 4.67 21.94 2.48
C HIS A 175 5.31 21.18 1.31
N PRO A 176 6.42 21.62 0.68
CA PRO A 176 7.05 20.89 -0.41
C PRO A 176 7.56 19.49 0.02
N ILE A 177 8.11 19.38 1.24
CA ILE A 177 8.59 18.12 1.80
C ILE A 177 7.41 17.20 2.07
N PHE A 178 6.37 17.72 2.69
CA PHE A 178 5.13 17.02 3.01
C PHE A 178 4.45 16.47 1.75
N ASP A 179 4.19 17.32 0.74
CA ASP A 179 3.50 16.94 -0.51
C ASP A 179 4.30 15.90 -1.31
N ARG A 180 5.60 16.17 -1.55
CA ARG A 180 6.46 15.26 -2.32
C ARG A 180 6.56 13.87 -1.71
N ASN A 181 6.77 13.79 -0.40
CA ASN A 181 6.97 12.50 0.25
C ASN A 181 5.67 11.73 0.44
N LEU A 182 4.56 12.41 0.69
CA LEU A 182 3.25 11.77 0.75
C LEU A 182 2.89 11.16 -0.60
N ARG A 183 3.06 11.88 -1.72
CA ARG A 183 2.87 11.35 -3.09
C ARG A 183 3.78 10.17 -3.39
N ARG A 184 5.04 10.23 -2.95
CA ARG A 184 5.98 9.11 -3.12
C ARG A 184 5.46 7.86 -2.43
N ILE A 185 4.99 7.98 -1.19
CA ILE A 185 4.44 6.87 -0.40
C ILE A 185 3.15 6.35 -1.04
N GLU A 186 2.23 7.22 -1.46
CA GLU A 186 0.98 6.84 -2.15
C GLU A 186 1.28 6.04 -3.42
N LYS A 187 2.19 6.53 -4.26
CA LYS A 187 2.59 5.85 -5.49
C LYS A 187 3.22 4.47 -5.20
N GLN A 188 4.12 4.39 -4.22
CA GLN A 188 4.73 3.11 -3.81
C GLN A 188 3.67 2.11 -3.32
N GLU A 189 2.67 2.57 -2.57
CA GLU A 189 1.59 1.72 -2.09
C GLU A 189 0.68 1.27 -3.24
N GLU A 190 0.34 2.14 -4.18
CA GLU A 190 -0.41 1.78 -5.39
C GLU A 190 0.33 0.73 -6.22
N GLU A 191 1.65 0.92 -6.43
CA GLU A 191 2.48 -0.06 -7.14
C GLU A 191 2.55 -1.40 -6.40
N ARG A 192 2.67 -1.38 -5.06
CA ARG A 192 2.66 -2.57 -4.21
C ARG A 192 1.34 -3.32 -4.31
N VAL A 193 0.21 -2.60 -4.21
CA VAL A 193 -1.15 -3.18 -4.32
C VAL A 193 -1.36 -3.75 -5.72
N CYS A 194 -0.97 -3.03 -6.76
CA CYS A 194 -1.08 -3.52 -8.15
C CYS A 194 -0.26 -4.80 -8.35
N ARG A 195 0.99 -4.82 -7.91
CA ARG A 195 1.86 -6.00 -7.97
C ARG A 195 1.28 -7.20 -7.22
N SER A 196 0.81 -6.97 -5.99
CA SER A 196 0.19 -8.01 -5.18
C SER A 196 -1.07 -8.57 -5.84
N THR A 197 -1.92 -7.69 -6.40
CA THR A 197 -3.15 -8.09 -7.09
C THR A 197 -2.85 -8.89 -8.36
N LEU A 198 -1.88 -8.45 -9.17
CA LEU A 198 -1.44 -9.19 -10.36
C LEU A 198 -0.88 -10.57 -9.99
N GLN A 199 -0.05 -10.63 -8.95
CA GLN A 199 0.51 -11.90 -8.47
C GLN A 199 -0.60 -12.86 -7.99
N GLN A 200 -1.59 -12.35 -7.26
CA GLN A 200 -2.75 -13.14 -6.85
C GLN A 200 -3.54 -13.63 -8.06
N PHE A 201 -3.75 -12.78 -9.07
CA PHE A 201 -4.44 -13.16 -10.29
C PHE A 201 -3.70 -14.27 -11.04
N ILE A 202 -2.38 -14.13 -11.23
CA ILE A 202 -1.55 -15.14 -11.90
C ILE A 202 -1.57 -16.47 -11.12
N ASN A 203 -1.62 -16.42 -9.79
CA ASN A 203 -1.71 -17.61 -8.95
C ASN A 203 -3.05 -18.36 -9.06
N LEU A 204 -4.08 -17.72 -9.61
CA LEU A 204 -5.39 -18.33 -9.86
C LEU A 204 -5.54 -18.90 -11.28
N LEU A 205 -4.56 -18.67 -12.16
CA LEU A 205 -4.63 -19.22 -13.51
C LEU A 205 -4.51 -20.74 -13.48
N PRO A 206 -5.35 -21.46 -14.29
CA PRO A 206 -5.27 -22.92 -14.42
C PRO A 206 -4.09 -23.36 -15.29
N GLN A 207 -3.17 -22.48 -15.57
CA GLN A 207 -1.98 -22.71 -16.37
C GLN A 207 -0.75 -22.41 -15.52
N GLY A 208 0.25 -23.26 -15.62
CA GLY A 208 1.54 -22.98 -15.00
C GLY A 208 2.23 -21.78 -15.67
N VAL A 209 2.66 -20.84 -14.87
CA VAL A 209 3.44 -19.65 -15.30
C VAL A 209 4.77 -19.67 -14.59
N LEU A 210 5.87 -19.74 -15.36
CA LEU A 210 7.23 -19.76 -14.87
C LEU A 210 8.04 -18.68 -15.58
N LEU A 211 8.81 -17.91 -14.82
CA LEU A 211 9.78 -16.91 -15.30
C LEU A 211 11.16 -17.23 -14.74
N VAL A 212 12.14 -17.35 -15.62
CA VAL A 212 13.52 -17.69 -15.27
C VAL A 212 14.46 -16.61 -15.80
N ASN A 213 15.42 -16.21 -14.98
CA ASN A 213 16.43 -15.20 -15.38
C ASN A 213 17.62 -15.83 -16.14
N ALA A 214 18.52 -14.99 -16.61
CA ALA A 214 19.73 -15.41 -17.32
C ALA A 214 20.74 -16.24 -16.49
N LYS A 215 20.58 -16.27 -15.16
CA LYS A 215 21.33 -17.15 -14.25
C LYS A 215 20.66 -18.51 -14.03
N ARG A 216 19.57 -18.78 -14.75
CA ARG A 216 18.73 -19.97 -14.58
C ARG A 216 18.02 -20.04 -13.23
N GLU A 217 17.84 -18.88 -12.54
CA GLU A 217 17.13 -18.78 -11.29
C GLU A 217 15.66 -18.47 -11.55
N VAL A 218 14.77 -19.06 -10.76
CA VAL A 218 13.33 -18.78 -10.84
C VAL A 218 13.05 -17.41 -10.27
N VAL A 219 12.55 -16.52 -11.10
CA VAL A 219 12.08 -15.18 -10.69
C VAL A 219 10.65 -15.23 -10.22
N PHE A 220 9.84 -16.06 -10.90
CA PHE A 220 8.43 -16.25 -10.56
C PHE A 220 7.98 -17.65 -11.00
N ALA A 221 7.15 -18.28 -10.17
CA ALA A 221 6.38 -19.47 -10.50
C ALA A 221 5.04 -19.43 -9.74
N ASN A 222 3.93 -19.68 -10.44
CA ASN A 222 2.63 -19.85 -9.79
C ASN A 222 2.45 -21.30 -9.27
N PRO A 223 1.45 -21.58 -8.43
CA PRO A 223 1.20 -22.92 -7.91
C PRO A 223 1.11 -23.99 -8.99
N GLU A 224 0.44 -23.72 -10.09
CA GLU A 224 0.27 -24.66 -11.20
C GLU A 224 1.59 -24.95 -11.92
N ALA A 225 2.54 -23.99 -11.94
CA ALA A 225 3.86 -24.23 -12.49
C ALA A 225 4.65 -25.24 -11.66
N PHE A 226 4.55 -25.20 -10.32
CA PHE A 226 5.20 -26.18 -9.45
C PHE A 226 4.66 -27.59 -9.72
N GLU A 227 3.33 -27.72 -9.81
CA GLU A 227 2.68 -29.01 -10.08
C GLU A 227 3.02 -29.54 -11.46
N THR A 228 2.91 -28.69 -12.47
CA THR A 228 3.19 -29.08 -13.86
C THR A 228 4.66 -29.44 -14.07
N CYS A 229 5.63 -28.73 -13.47
CA CYS A 229 7.03 -29.09 -13.50
C CYS A 229 7.33 -30.40 -12.76
N ALA A 230 6.65 -30.65 -11.62
CA ALA A 230 6.77 -31.91 -10.92
C ALA A 230 6.27 -33.09 -11.78
N VAL A 231 5.10 -32.93 -12.45
CA VAL A 231 4.57 -33.93 -13.39
C VAL A 231 5.54 -34.09 -14.57
N TRP A 232 6.12 -33.03 -15.08
CA TRP A 232 7.09 -33.09 -16.19
C TRP A 232 8.31 -33.90 -15.83
N ASN A 233 8.86 -33.74 -14.62
CA ASN A 233 10.09 -34.39 -14.20
C ASN A 233 9.89 -35.82 -13.66
N LEU A 234 8.74 -36.12 -13.01
CA LEU A 234 8.51 -37.33 -12.24
C LEU A 234 7.39 -38.20 -12.79
N GLY A 235 6.59 -37.70 -13.73
CA GLY A 235 5.35 -38.29 -14.20
C GLY A 235 4.17 -38.09 -13.21
N SER A 236 2.95 -38.14 -13.72
CA SER A 236 1.71 -37.84 -12.98
C SER A 236 1.51 -38.73 -11.75
N ALA A 237 1.82 -40.04 -11.87
CA ALA A 237 1.63 -41.01 -10.80
C ALA A 237 2.48 -40.74 -9.54
N VAL A 238 3.67 -40.17 -9.71
CA VAL A 238 4.59 -39.84 -8.62
C VAL A 238 4.33 -38.43 -8.11
N ALA A 239 4.20 -37.46 -9.01
CA ALA A 239 4.04 -36.05 -8.68
C ALA A 239 2.85 -35.77 -7.73
N HIS A 240 1.70 -36.43 -7.96
CA HIS A 240 0.49 -36.25 -7.11
C HIS A 240 0.64 -36.71 -5.66
N ARG A 241 1.68 -37.49 -5.35
CA ARG A 241 1.96 -37.98 -3.99
C ARG A 241 2.96 -37.13 -3.24
N MET A 242 3.55 -36.12 -3.90
CA MET A 242 4.63 -35.31 -3.37
C MET A 242 4.21 -33.85 -3.20
N ASN A 243 4.90 -33.15 -2.35
CA ASN A 243 4.75 -31.68 -2.27
C ASN A 243 5.52 -31.07 -3.47
N SER A 244 4.80 -30.60 -4.47
CA SER A 244 5.35 -30.07 -5.73
C SER A 244 6.36 -28.94 -5.51
N ARG A 245 6.19 -28.12 -4.48
CA ARG A 245 7.15 -27.05 -4.13
C ARG A 245 8.45 -27.61 -3.54
N ALA A 246 8.38 -28.68 -2.74
CA ALA A 246 9.56 -29.28 -2.12
C ALA A 246 10.45 -30.03 -3.12
N VAL A 247 9.83 -30.58 -4.18
CA VAL A 247 10.53 -31.34 -5.24
C VAL A 247 10.72 -30.52 -6.53
N PHE A 248 10.46 -29.21 -6.46
CA PHE A 248 10.49 -28.37 -7.63
C PHE A 248 11.89 -28.30 -8.25
N ALA A 249 11.94 -28.61 -9.52
CA ALA A 249 13.09 -28.38 -10.39
C ALA A 249 12.57 -27.93 -11.77
N ILE A 250 13.26 -26.99 -12.38
CA ILE A 250 12.98 -26.62 -13.78
C ILE A 250 13.33 -27.82 -14.66
N PRO A 251 12.42 -28.29 -15.54
CA PRO A 251 12.76 -29.38 -16.45
C PRO A 251 13.98 -29.06 -17.30
N ALA A 252 14.91 -30.02 -17.42
CA ALA A 252 16.17 -29.83 -18.14
C ALA A 252 15.94 -29.35 -19.60
N VAL A 253 14.97 -29.91 -20.28
CA VAL A 253 14.59 -29.52 -21.65
C VAL A 253 14.18 -28.05 -21.76
N PHE A 254 13.63 -27.43 -20.69
CA PHE A 254 13.29 -26.01 -20.73
C PHE A 254 14.54 -25.15 -20.70
N LEU A 255 15.55 -25.56 -19.92
CA LEU A 255 16.84 -24.86 -19.87
C LEU A 255 17.64 -25.04 -21.16
N GLU A 256 17.62 -26.21 -21.75
CA GLU A 256 18.23 -26.48 -23.07
C GLU A 256 17.56 -25.59 -24.15
N THR A 257 16.25 -25.60 -24.21
CA THR A 257 15.50 -24.74 -25.15
C THR A 257 15.77 -23.24 -24.89
N TYR A 258 15.95 -22.84 -23.63
CA TYR A 258 16.31 -21.45 -23.30
C TYR A 258 17.66 -21.05 -23.89
N GLU A 259 18.66 -21.91 -23.80
CA GLU A 259 20.01 -21.65 -24.41
C GLU A 259 19.90 -21.55 -25.94
N GLU A 260 19.11 -22.42 -26.59
CA GLU A 260 18.89 -22.35 -28.03
C GLU A 260 18.22 -21.01 -28.43
N LEU A 261 17.17 -20.61 -27.71
CA LEU A 261 16.49 -19.35 -27.94
C LEU A 261 17.38 -18.14 -27.69
N LEU A 262 18.29 -18.19 -26.69
CA LEU A 262 19.28 -17.15 -26.44
C LEU A 262 20.29 -17.06 -27.57
N ALA A 263 20.80 -18.19 -28.05
CA ALA A 263 21.76 -18.22 -29.17
C ALA A 263 21.12 -17.61 -30.42
N GLU A 264 19.89 -17.98 -30.73
CA GLU A 264 19.13 -17.42 -31.86
C GLU A 264 18.88 -15.91 -31.67
N HIS A 265 18.49 -15.46 -30.46
CA HIS A 265 18.30 -14.06 -30.14
C HIS A 265 19.53 -13.21 -30.38
N TYR A 266 20.69 -13.69 -29.92
CA TYR A 266 21.98 -12.99 -30.14
C TYR A 266 22.42 -13.02 -31.61
N ALA A 267 22.21 -14.12 -32.33
CA ALA A 267 22.49 -14.20 -33.76
C ALA A 267 21.63 -13.18 -34.55
N LEU A 268 20.36 -13.06 -34.25
CA LEU A 268 19.47 -12.06 -34.87
C LEU A 268 19.87 -10.62 -34.51
N ALA A 269 20.35 -10.39 -33.28
CA ALA A 269 20.83 -9.07 -32.88
C ALA A 269 22.03 -8.58 -33.68
N LEU A 270 22.85 -9.51 -34.22
CA LEU A 270 23.99 -9.21 -35.06
C LEU A 270 23.65 -9.07 -36.57
N THR A 271 22.40 -9.39 -36.96
CA THR A 271 21.96 -9.36 -38.36
C THR A 271 21.21 -8.06 -38.65
N PRO A 272 21.73 -7.17 -39.51
CA PRO A 272 21.03 -5.93 -39.87
C PRO A 272 19.71 -6.20 -40.54
N GLY A 273 18.63 -5.56 -40.02
CA GLY A 273 17.27 -5.67 -40.58
C GLY A 273 16.47 -6.91 -40.18
N ALA A 274 17.03 -7.79 -39.37
CA ALA A 274 16.30 -8.94 -38.86
C ALA A 274 15.20 -8.49 -37.87
N SER A 275 13.96 -9.00 -38.05
CA SER A 275 12.87 -8.76 -37.12
C SER A 275 13.13 -9.51 -35.81
N ARG A 276 13.15 -8.79 -34.70
CA ARG A 276 13.22 -9.35 -33.33
C ARG A 276 11.86 -9.86 -32.85
N GLY A 277 11.08 -10.47 -33.75
CA GLY A 277 9.80 -11.10 -33.37
C GLY A 277 10.06 -12.10 -32.24
N GLY A 278 9.10 -12.20 -31.29
CA GLY A 278 9.26 -13.01 -30.09
C GLY A 278 9.63 -14.46 -30.41
N LEU A 279 10.86 -14.85 -30.08
CA LEU A 279 11.34 -16.23 -30.24
C LEU A 279 10.56 -17.14 -29.30
N ARG A 280 9.96 -18.19 -29.88
CA ARG A 280 9.04 -19.08 -29.16
C ARG A 280 9.24 -20.53 -29.59
N ARG A 281 9.14 -21.44 -28.63
CA ARG A 281 9.16 -22.90 -28.85
C ARG A 281 8.02 -23.56 -28.10
N LYS A 282 7.37 -24.51 -28.76
CA LYS A 282 6.32 -25.35 -28.15
C LYS A 282 6.89 -26.74 -27.93
N LEU A 283 6.81 -27.20 -26.71
CA LEU A 283 7.23 -28.53 -26.30
C LEU A 283 6.01 -29.36 -25.90
N ALA A 284 6.05 -30.65 -26.21
CA ALA A 284 5.11 -31.65 -25.72
C ALA A 284 5.89 -32.71 -24.94
N HIS A 285 5.36 -33.15 -23.80
CA HIS A 285 6.00 -34.18 -23.02
C HIS A 285 5.89 -35.54 -23.74
N PRO A 286 6.98 -36.33 -23.89
CA PRO A 286 6.97 -37.55 -24.68
C PRO A 286 6.08 -38.66 -24.13
N ALA A 287 5.92 -38.76 -22.80
CA ALA A 287 5.14 -39.78 -22.12
C ALA A 287 3.80 -39.30 -21.55
N GLU A 288 3.55 -38.01 -21.47
CA GLU A 288 2.31 -37.40 -20.93
C GLU A 288 1.67 -36.53 -22.02
N PRO A 289 0.80 -37.07 -22.87
CA PRO A 289 0.29 -36.40 -24.09
C PRO A 289 -0.48 -35.09 -23.82
N GLY A 290 -1.04 -34.95 -22.60
CA GLY A 290 -1.73 -33.72 -22.16
C GLY A 290 -0.82 -32.61 -21.67
N LEU A 291 0.46 -32.87 -21.51
CA LEU A 291 1.42 -31.95 -20.92
C LEU A 291 2.19 -31.18 -21.99
N ARG A 292 2.05 -29.86 -22.00
CA ARG A 292 2.67 -28.96 -23.00
C ARG A 292 3.30 -27.78 -22.33
N ALA A 293 4.38 -27.29 -22.92
CA ALA A 293 5.03 -26.04 -22.54
C ALA A 293 5.19 -25.12 -23.75
N ASP A 294 4.91 -23.88 -23.57
CA ASP A 294 5.13 -22.81 -24.54
C ASP A 294 6.20 -21.87 -23.97
N LEU A 295 7.39 -21.92 -24.54
CA LEU A 295 8.56 -21.22 -24.08
C LEU A 295 8.85 -20.03 -24.98
N SER A 296 9.03 -18.86 -24.41
CA SER A 296 9.36 -17.64 -25.15
C SER A 296 10.40 -16.78 -24.42
N LEU A 297 11.18 -16.02 -25.18
CA LEU A 297 12.04 -14.99 -24.62
C LEU A 297 11.26 -13.70 -24.43
N VAL A 298 11.39 -13.12 -23.24
CA VAL A 298 10.85 -11.80 -22.88
C VAL A 298 12.02 -10.88 -22.57
N THR A 299 12.12 -9.79 -23.32
CA THR A 299 13.04 -8.69 -23.02
C THR A 299 12.24 -7.58 -22.34
N LEU A 300 12.72 -7.10 -21.21
CA LEU A 300 12.19 -5.88 -20.60
C LEU A 300 12.83 -4.69 -21.31
N ASP A 301 12.05 -3.64 -21.55
CA ASP A 301 12.51 -2.41 -22.24
C ASP A 301 13.49 -1.57 -21.38
N ASP A 302 14.02 -2.12 -20.30
CA ASP A 302 15.01 -1.45 -19.47
C ASP A 302 16.42 -1.62 -20.08
N PRO A 303 17.08 -0.52 -20.47
CA PRO A 303 18.42 -0.56 -21.06
C PRO A 303 19.50 -1.13 -20.13
N LEU A 304 19.25 -1.19 -18.82
CA LEU A 304 20.14 -1.79 -17.82
C LEU A 304 19.92 -3.30 -17.64
N LEU A 305 18.77 -3.83 -18.08
CA LEU A 305 18.39 -5.24 -17.99
C LEU A 305 18.36 -5.87 -19.39
N THR A 306 19.49 -5.89 -20.06
CA THR A 306 19.61 -6.34 -21.47
C THR A 306 19.51 -7.84 -21.67
N ARG A 307 19.45 -8.64 -20.60
CA ARG A 307 19.38 -10.11 -20.70
C ARG A 307 17.94 -10.59 -20.74
N PRO A 308 17.55 -11.34 -21.80
CA PRO A 308 16.19 -11.88 -21.90
C PRO A 308 15.88 -12.85 -20.76
N TYR A 309 14.60 -12.92 -20.39
CA TYR A 309 14.06 -13.91 -19.47
C TYR A 309 13.41 -15.04 -20.28
N LEU A 310 13.48 -16.27 -19.77
CA LEU A 310 12.62 -17.34 -20.25
C LEU A 310 11.26 -17.20 -19.59
N PHE A 311 10.22 -17.02 -20.40
CA PHE A 311 8.82 -17.12 -19.98
C PHE A 311 8.25 -18.45 -20.46
N ALA A 312 7.76 -19.27 -19.54
CA ALA A 312 7.13 -20.55 -19.85
C ALA A 312 5.67 -20.55 -19.41
N GLN A 313 4.79 -20.85 -20.36
CA GLN A 313 3.39 -21.20 -20.10
C GLN A 313 3.25 -22.73 -20.16
N LEU A 314 2.79 -23.32 -19.07
CA LEU A 314 2.68 -24.75 -18.89
C LEU A 314 1.21 -25.15 -18.88
N ILE A 315 0.83 -26.11 -19.69
CA ILE A 315 -0.55 -26.57 -19.84
C ILE A 315 -0.59 -28.07 -19.58
N ASN A 316 -1.40 -28.47 -18.60
CA ASN A 316 -1.72 -29.86 -18.35
C ASN A 316 -3.19 -30.12 -18.71
N HIS A 317 -3.43 -30.60 -19.94
CA HIS A 317 -4.79 -30.89 -20.43
C HIS A 317 -5.47 -32.01 -19.64
N ALA A 318 -4.71 -32.93 -19.04
CA ALA A 318 -5.27 -33.96 -18.19
C ALA A 318 -5.88 -33.40 -16.89
N ALA A 319 -5.25 -32.36 -16.36
CA ALA A 319 -5.76 -31.61 -15.19
C ALA A 319 -6.93 -30.68 -15.57
N LEU A 320 -6.97 -30.15 -16.80
CA LEU A 320 -8.07 -29.29 -17.30
C LEU A 320 -9.33 -30.10 -17.61
N GLY A 321 -9.23 -31.41 -17.83
CA GLY A 321 -10.37 -32.34 -18.06
C GLY A 321 -11.03 -32.82 -16.77
N ALA A 322 -10.41 -32.66 -15.61
CA ALA A 322 -11.08 -32.81 -14.31
C ALA A 322 -11.95 -31.55 -14.04
N PRO A 323 -13.08 -31.63 -13.32
CA PRO A 323 -14.01 -30.50 -13.13
C PRO A 323 -13.42 -29.41 -12.23
N THR A 324 -12.34 -28.81 -12.66
CA THR A 324 -11.64 -27.70 -12.00
C THR A 324 -12.42 -26.38 -12.10
N GLY A 325 -13.29 -26.22 -13.09
CA GLY A 325 -14.12 -25.01 -13.24
C GLY A 325 -14.97 -24.73 -12.01
N ALA A 326 -15.69 -25.73 -11.51
CA ALA A 326 -16.58 -25.56 -10.35
C ALA A 326 -15.82 -25.37 -9.01
N ALA A 327 -14.59 -25.87 -8.87
CA ALA A 327 -13.75 -25.63 -7.69
C ALA A 327 -13.13 -24.24 -7.76
N GLN A 328 -12.72 -23.82 -8.94
CA GLN A 328 -12.10 -22.51 -9.20
C GLN A 328 -13.12 -21.37 -9.14
N GLU A 329 -14.31 -21.56 -9.69
CA GLU A 329 -15.43 -20.63 -9.54
C GLU A 329 -15.85 -20.50 -8.07
N ARG A 330 -15.90 -21.60 -7.31
CA ARG A 330 -16.13 -21.58 -5.86
C ARG A 330 -15.03 -20.84 -5.12
N HIS A 331 -13.77 -21.06 -5.46
CA HIS A 331 -12.64 -20.35 -4.84
C HIS A 331 -12.67 -18.84 -5.13
N LEU A 332 -12.93 -18.45 -6.37
CA LEU A 332 -13.10 -17.04 -6.76
C LEU A 332 -14.31 -16.41 -6.05
N ALA A 333 -15.43 -17.10 -5.97
CA ALA A 333 -16.63 -16.63 -5.27
C ALA A 333 -16.40 -16.47 -3.76
N VAL A 334 -15.60 -17.34 -3.14
CA VAL A 334 -15.20 -17.25 -1.74
C VAL A 334 -14.29 -16.02 -1.53
N LEU A 335 -13.30 -15.83 -2.38
CA LEU A 335 -12.40 -14.68 -2.28
C LEU A 335 -13.09 -13.35 -2.58
N ALA A 336 -14.13 -13.35 -3.43
CA ALA A 336 -14.91 -12.14 -3.76
C ALA A 336 -15.70 -11.59 -2.55
N GLN A 337 -16.00 -12.42 -1.54
CA GLN A 337 -16.68 -12.02 -0.32
C GLN A 337 -15.75 -11.26 0.66
N LEU A 338 -14.44 -11.30 0.43
CA LEU A 338 -13.43 -10.70 1.29
C LEU A 338 -12.96 -9.36 0.73
N THR A 339 -12.72 -8.42 1.62
CA THR A 339 -12.01 -7.19 1.24
C THR A 339 -10.56 -7.52 0.81
N PRO A 340 -9.88 -6.65 0.07
CA PRO A 340 -8.49 -6.88 -0.34
C PRO A 340 -7.56 -7.24 0.83
N ARG A 341 -7.72 -6.58 1.98
CA ARG A 341 -6.91 -6.82 3.19
C ARG A 341 -7.23 -8.14 3.88
N GLU A 342 -8.50 -8.52 3.94
CA GLU A 342 -8.93 -9.81 4.49
C GLU A 342 -8.49 -10.97 3.60
N ARG A 343 -8.51 -10.76 2.28
CA ARG A 343 -8.04 -11.72 1.29
C ARG A 343 -6.55 -11.99 1.44
N GLU A 344 -5.75 -10.93 1.62
CA GLU A 344 -4.31 -11.03 1.86
C GLU A 344 -4.01 -11.91 3.08
N VAL A 345 -4.69 -11.65 4.20
CA VAL A 345 -4.54 -12.45 5.43
C VAL A 345 -5.02 -13.90 5.22
N ALA A 346 -6.16 -14.11 4.56
CA ALA A 346 -6.71 -15.44 4.30
C ALA A 346 -5.77 -16.30 3.43
N LEU A 347 -5.12 -15.70 2.43
CA LEU A 347 -4.14 -16.39 1.59
C LEU A 347 -2.87 -16.77 2.35
N LEU A 348 -2.35 -15.89 3.22
CA LEU A 348 -1.20 -16.20 4.08
C LEU A 348 -1.53 -17.31 5.10
N VAL A 349 -2.76 -17.35 5.58
CA VAL A 349 -3.25 -18.48 6.40
C VAL A 349 -3.25 -19.79 5.60
N ARG A 350 -3.69 -19.77 4.35
CA ARG A 350 -3.64 -20.94 3.46
C ARG A 350 -2.21 -21.40 3.19
N GLU A 351 -1.25 -20.48 3.13
CA GLU A 351 0.18 -20.78 3.05
C GLU A 351 0.76 -21.41 4.34
N GLY A 352 -0.03 -21.48 5.41
CA GLY A 352 0.37 -22.10 6.69
C GLY A 352 0.99 -21.13 7.69
N LEU A 353 1.14 -19.84 7.39
CA LEU A 353 1.79 -18.86 8.27
C LEU A 353 1.01 -18.63 9.56
N GLY A 354 1.69 -18.57 10.70
CA GLY A 354 1.11 -18.17 12.00
C GLY A 354 0.73 -16.69 12.06
N ASN A 355 -0.04 -16.29 13.08
CA ASN A 355 -0.47 -14.89 13.21
C ASN A 355 0.70 -13.92 13.39
N GLU A 356 1.77 -14.34 14.05
CA GLU A 356 2.99 -13.54 14.25
C GLU A 356 3.77 -13.37 12.95
N GLU A 357 3.88 -14.44 12.16
CA GLU A 357 4.53 -14.42 10.85
C GLU A 357 3.76 -13.54 9.87
N ILE A 358 2.43 -13.64 9.87
CA ILE A 358 1.55 -12.77 9.06
C ILE A 358 1.71 -11.31 9.50
N ALA A 359 1.72 -11.05 10.79
CA ALA A 359 1.89 -9.71 11.36
C ALA A 359 3.23 -9.10 10.93
N THR A 360 4.30 -9.86 11.02
CA THR A 360 5.64 -9.46 10.57
C THR A 360 5.66 -9.19 9.07
N ARG A 361 5.10 -10.11 8.27
CA ARG A 361 5.09 -10.01 6.80
C ARG A 361 4.26 -8.84 6.28
N LEU A 362 3.18 -8.47 6.99
CA LEU A 362 2.30 -7.37 6.62
C LEU A 362 2.61 -6.06 7.37
N HIS A 363 3.66 -6.03 8.17
CA HIS A 363 4.03 -4.89 9.01
C HIS A 363 2.87 -4.39 9.88
N LYS A 364 2.13 -5.32 10.52
CA LYS A 364 0.94 -5.05 11.34
C LYS A 364 1.10 -5.64 12.73
N GLY A 365 0.32 -5.15 13.68
CA GLY A 365 0.22 -5.76 15.01
C GLY A 365 -0.51 -7.10 14.96
N VAL A 366 -0.09 -8.08 15.79
CA VAL A 366 -0.73 -9.40 15.89
C VAL A 366 -2.22 -9.29 16.24
N GLY A 367 -2.60 -8.29 17.06
CA GLY A 367 -4.01 -7.98 17.37
C GLY A 367 -4.82 -7.61 16.13
N THR A 368 -4.25 -6.84 15.22
CA THR A 368 -4.88 -6.47 13.95
C THR A 368 -5.12 -7.70 13.08
N ILE A 369 -4.15 -8.61 13.00
CA ILE A 369 -4.29 -9.87 12.25
C ILE A 369 -5.38 -10.75 12.86
N LYS A 370 -5.44 -10.88 14.18
CA LYS A 370 -6.52 -11.62 14.87
C LYS A 370 -7.90 -11.06 14.54
N ASN A 371 -8.08 -9.74 14.57
CA ASN A 371 -9.34 -9.09 14.23
C ASN A 371 -9.72 -9.30 12.76
N GLN A 372 -8.75 -9.19 11.84
CA GLN A 372 -8.97 -9.47 10.42
C GLN A 372 -9.36 -10.94 10.19
N LEU A 373 -8.73 -11.88 10.89
CA LEU A 373 -9.10 -13.31 10.83
C LEU A 373 -10.50 -13.57 11.36
N GLN A 374 -10.91 -12.93 12.44
CA GLN A 374 -12.28 -13.04 12.94
C GLN A 374 -13.31 -12.54 11.91
N SER A 375 -13.00 -11.43 11.24
CA SER A 375 -13.84 -10.91 10.15
C SER A 375 -13.91 -11.89 8.97
N VAL A 376 -12.77 -12.47 8.57
CA VAL A 376 -12.71 -13.51 7.53
C VAL A 376 -13.55 -14.72 7.93
N PHE A 377 -13.42 -15.20 9.17
CA PHE A 377 -14.20 -16.33 9.67
C PHE A 377 -15.71 -16.05 9.63
N ALA A 378 -16.13 -14.88 10.07
CA ALA A 378 -17.53 -14.47 10.04
C ALA A 378 -18.07 -14.39 8.60
N LYS A 379 -17.35 -13.78 7.68
CA LYS A 379 -17.77 -13.62 6.26
C LYS A 379 -17.85 -14.93 5.52
N LEU A 380 -16.95 -15.87 5.80
CA LEU A 380 -16.91 -17.16 5.13
C LEU A 380 -17.69 -18.26 5.87
N GLY A 381 -18.32 -17.94 7.01
CA GLY A 381 -19.10 -18.90 7.79
C GLY A 381 -18.26 -20.05 8.37
N VAL A 382 -17.00 -19.80 8.67
CA VAL A 382 -16.08 -20.79 9.27
C VAL A 382 -15.71 -20.40 10.69
N ASN A 383 -15.41 -21.39 11.54
CA ASN A 383 -15.13 -21.19 12.96
C ASN A 383 -13.72 -21.64 13.37
N SER A 384 -12.90 -22.06 12.43
CA SER A 384 -11.53 -22.48 12.73
C SER A 384 -10.60 -22.24 11.54
N ARG A 385 -9.29 -22.12 11.86
CA ARG A 385 -8.23 -21.98 10.86
C ARG A 385 -8.18 -23.16 9.88
N ALA A 386 -8.34 -24.38 10.39
CA ALA A 386 -8.35 -25.58 9.57
C ALA A 386 -9.54 -25.56 8.56
N LYS A 387 -10.72 -25.12 9.03
CA LYS A 387 -11.90 -24.96 8.13
C LYS A 387 -11.71 -23.81 7.13
N LEU A 388 -10.99 -22.75 7.50
CA LEU A 388 -10.64 -21.69 6.56
C LEU A 388 -9.72 -22.23 5.46
N ILE A 389 -8.67 -22.97 5.83
CA ILE A 389 -7.76 -23.60 4.86
C ILE A 389 -8.53 -24.54 3.93
N ALA A 390 -9.38 -25.40 4.47
CA ALA A 390 -10.22 -26.30 3.68
C ALA A 390 -11.25 -25.59 2.78
N ARG A 391 -11.67 -24.37 3.16
CA ARG A 391 -12.60 -23.57 2.35
C ARG A 391 -11.90 -22.84 1.21
N LEU A 392 -10.59 -22.58 1.37
CA LEU A 392 -9.74 -21.88 0.41
C LEU A 392 -8.90 -22.87 -0.46
N GLY A 393 -8.81 -24.12 -0.09
CA GLY A 393 -8.17 -25.20 -0.85
C GLY A 393 -9.19 -25.87 -1.71
#